data_896043c1cd4b0198537cb040ddd028f2
#
_entry.id   896043c1cd4b0198537cb040ddd028f2
#
_cell.length_a   1.000
_cell.length_b   1.000
_cell.length_c   1.000
_cell.angle_alpha   90.00
_cell.angle_beta   90.00
_cell.angle_gamma   90.00
#
_symmetry.space_group_name_H-M   'P 1'
#
loop_
_entity.id
_entity.type
_entity.pdbx_description
1 polymer ?
#
loop_
_entity_poly.entity_id
_entity_poly.type
_entity_poly.pdbx_seq_one_letter_code
_entity_poly.pdbx_strand_id
1 'polypeptide(L)'
;NGILADEMGLGKTVQTISMLAYLAAYKGIWGPHLIVVPTSCIVNWEMELKRFCPGFKVLTYYGSAKHRKDLRTGWTKLNTYHVCITSYQLAVQDAFAFRRKRWYYLILDEAQNIKNFQ
;
A
#
# COMPACT_ATOMS: atom_id res chain seq x y z
N ASN A 1 8.91 -14.10 4.40
CA ASN A 1 8.78 -13.86 4.67
C ASN A 1 8.15 -13.31 5.52
N GLY A 2 7.77 -13.04 5.63
CA GLY A 2 7.16 -12.31 6.41
C GLY A 2 7.27 -12.39 7.75
N ILE A 3 7.70 -12.80 8.14
CA ILE A 3 7.76 -13.08 9.19
C ILE A 3 8.17 -12.33 10.10
N LEU A 4 8.70 -11.72 9.95
CA LEU A 4 9.21 -10.97 10.72
C LEU A 4 8.43 -10.39 11.52
N ALA A 5 8.04 -10.30 11.67
CA ALA A 5 7.54 -9.84 12.40
C ALA A 5 7.13 -9.24 13.06
N ASP A 6 7.18 -9.23 13.33
CA ASP A 6 6.75 -8.99 14.00
C ASP A 6 6.44 -8.15 14.69
N GLU A 7 6.60 -8.01 15.28
CA GLU A 7 6.25 -7.33 16.15
C GLU A 7 6.48 -6.08 16.05
N MET A 8 7.08 -5.71 15.62
CA MET A 8 7.37 -4.55 15.55
C MET A 8 7.02 -4.00 14.44
N GLY A 9 6.08 -3.48 14.23
CA GLY A 9 5.65 -2.88 13.06
C GLY A 9 6.64 -1.95 12.44
N LEU A 10 7.34 -1.24 13.24
CA LEU A 10 8.27 -0.27 12.71
C LEU A 10 9.38 -0.86 11.89
N GLY A 11 10.00 -1.90 12.37
CA GLY A 11 11.07 -2.55 11.63
C GLY A 11 10.57 -3.17 10.35
N LYS A 12 9.38 -3.74 10.41
CA LYS A 12 8.78 -4.37 9.25
C LYS A 12 8.45 -3.34 8.17
N THR A 13 7.96 -2.18 8.60
CA THR A 13 7.62 -1.12 7.68
C THR A 13 8.88 -0.66 6.92
N VAL A 14 9.96 -0.44 7.64
CA VAL A 14 11.20 0.02 7.01
C VAL A 14 11.73 -1.02 6.03
N GLN A 15 11.66 -2.30 6.41
CA GLN A 15 12.12 -3.35 5.51
C GLN A 15 11.32 -3.40 4.22
N THR A 16 10.01 -3.27 4.33
CA THR A 16 9.16 -3.29 3.15
C THR A 16 9.45 -2.09 2.26
N ILE A 17 9.57 -0.92 2.84
CA ILE A 17 9.86 0.28 2.07
C ILE A 17 11.22 0.16 1.40
N SER A 18 12.21 -0.40 2.09
CA SER A 18 13.52 -0.59 1.50
C SER A 18 13.46 -1.52 0.29
N MET A 19 12.64 -2.58 0.38
CA MET A 19 12.49 -3.48 -0.74
C MET A 19 11.87 -2.77 -1.94
N LEU A 20 10.84 -1.96 -1.70
CA LEU A 20 10.20 -1.24 -2.79
C LEU A 20 11.15 -0.23 -3.41
N ALA A 21 11.96 0.43 -2.58
CA ALA A 21 12.95 1.38 -3.08
C ALA A 21 14.00 0.68 -3.93
N TYR A 22 14.42 -0.51 -3.50
CA TYR A 22 15.39 -1.28 -4.25
C TYR A 22 14.85 -1.64 -5.63
N LEU A 23 13.59 -2.07 -5.67
CA LEU A 23 12.97 -2.43 -6.94
C LEU A 23 12.91 -1.23 -7.89
N ALA A 24 12.59 -0.06 -7.35
CA ALA A 24 12.52 1.13 -8.17
C ALA A 24 13.89 1.54 -8.68
N ALA A 25 14.88 1.55 -7.80
CA ALA A 25 16.20 2.04 -8.14
C ALA A 25 17.00 1.09 -9.03
N TYR A 26 16.92 -0.20 -8.75
CA TYR A 26 17.80 -1.14 -9.44
C TYR A 26 17.09 -2.00 -10.48
N LYS A 27 15.80 -2.16 -10.38
CA LYS A 27 15.07 -2.97 -11.34
C LYS A 27 14.11 -2.15 -12.20
N GLY A 28 14.00 -0.86 -11.92
CA GLY A 28 13.09 -0.01 -12.66
C GLY A 28 11.62 -0.31 -12.39
N ILE A 29 11.32 -1.01 -11.31
CA ILE A 29 9.96 -1.39 -10.98
C ILE A 29 9.41 -0.43 -9.95
N TRP A 30 8.53 0.45 -10.38
CA TRP A 30 7.95 1.47 -9.51
C TRP A 30 6.56 1.12 -9.00
N GLY A 31 6.03 0.02 -9.42
CA GLY A 31 4.72 -0.40 -8.99
C GLY A 31 3.71 -0.34 -10.12
N PRO A 32 2.47 -0.08 -9.82
CA PRO A 32 1.97 0.32 -8.50
C PRO A 32 1.88 -0.83 -7.51
N HIS A 33 2.08 -0.50 -6.24
CA HIS A 33 2.00 -1.49 -5.17
C HIS A 33 0.82 -1.13 -4.28
N LEU A 34 0.14 -2.14 -3.76
CA LEU A 34 -0.98 -1.91 -2.86
C LEU A 34 -0.59 -2.39 -1.47
N ILE A 35 -0.72 -1.52 -0.49
CA ILE A 35 -0.39 -1.84 0.89
C ILE A 35 -1.67 -1.79 1.71
N VAL A 36 -2.05 -2.91 2.30
CA VAL A 36 -3.27 -3.01 3.09
C VAL A 36 -2.89 -3.17 4.55
N VAL A 37 -3.33 -2.25 5.39
CA VAL A 37 -2.92 -2.22 6.78
C VAL A 37 -4.14 -1.94 7.67
N PRO A 38 -4.01 -2.14 8.98
CA PRO A 38 -5.09 -1.71 9.87
C PRO A 38 -5.26 -0.21 9.78
N THR A 39 -6.50 0.26 9.98
CA THR A 39 -6.80 1.68 9.88
C THR A 39 -5.85 2.54 10.69
N SER A 40 -5.51 2.10 11.89
CA SER A 40 -4.65 2.87 12.77
C SER A 40 -3.22 3.01 12.26
N CYS A 41 -2.84 2.22 11.26
CA CYS A 41 -1.48 2.25 10.74
C CYS A 41 -1.34 3.01 9.44
N ILE A 42 -2.45 3.47 8.87
CA ILE A 42 -2.41 4.13 7.57
C ILE A 42 -1.52 5.37 7.58
N VAL A 43 -1.72 6.24 8.55
CA VAL A 43 -0.96 7.47 8.61
C VAL A 43 0.52 7.18 8.83
N ASN A 44 0.82 6.20 9.66
CA ASN A 44 2.21 5.84 9.92
C ASN A 44 2.91 5.37 8.65
N TRP A 45 2.24 4.52 7.87
CA TRP A 45 2.82 4.05 6.61
C TRP A 45 3.03 5.20 5.64
N GLU A 46 2.07 6.10 5.57
CA GLU A 46 2.18 7.25 4.69
C GLU A 46 3.39 8.10 5.06
N MET A 47 3.55 8.35 6.34
CA MET A 47 4.65 9.18 6.80
C MET A 47 6.00 8.51 6.58
N GLU A 48 6.07 7.20 6.82
CA GLU A 48 7.31 6.48 6.63
C GLU A 48 7.71 6.44 5.15
N LEU A 49 6.75 6.24 4.26
CA LEU A 49 7.04 6.24 2.85
C LEU A 49 7.55 7.59 2.40
N LYS A 50 6.95 8.67 2.84
CA LYS A 50 7.39 9.99 2.45
C LYS A 50 8.76 10.31 3.03
N ARG A 51 9.06 9.77 4.19
CA ARG A 51 10.32 10.03 4.84
C ARG A 51 11.47 9.28 4.17
N PHE A 52 11.26 8.00 3.91
CA PHE A 52 12.33 7.15 3.38
C PHE A 52 12.39 7.12 1.86
N CYS A 53 11.28 7.36 1.20
CA CYS A 53 11.23 7.27 -0.26
C CYS A 53 10.44 8.45 -0.82
N PRO A 54 10.97 9.66 -0.71
CA PRO A 54 10.22 10.83 -1.18
C PRO A 54 9.95 10.83 -2.68
N GLY A 55 10.62 9.98 -3.43
CA GLY A 55 10.35 9.87 -4.85
C GLY A 55 9.10 9.11 -5.20
N PHE A 56 8.52 8.36 -4.25
CA PHE A 56 7.29 7.64 -4.52
C PHE A 56 6.10 8.57 -4.43
N LYS A 57 5.17 8.40 -5.36
CA LYS A 57 3.88 9.08 -5.26
C LYS A 57 2.98 8.16 -4.48
N VAL A 58 2.53 8.62 -3.33
CA VAL A 58 1.73 7.82 -2.42
C VAL A 58 0.28 8.27 -2.46
N LEU A 59 -0.63 7.33 -2.67
CA LEU A 59 -2.05 7.60 -2.61
C LEU A 59 -2.60 6.96 -1.35
N THR A 60 -3.13 7.77 -0.44
CA THR A 60 -3.74 7.25 0.77
C THR A 60 -5.23 7.09 0.50
N TYR A 61 -5.65 5.84 0.25
CA TYR A 61 -7.03 5.58 -0.12
C TYR A 61 -7.84 5.36 1.15
N TYR A 62 -8.46 6.43 1.61
CA TYR A 62 -9.23 6.36 2.84
C TYR A 62 -10.19 7.55 2.88
N GLY A 63 -11.24 7.44 3.64
CA GLY A 63 -12.18 8.54 3.79
C GLY A 63 -13.59 8.15 3.40
N SER A 64 -14.42 9.14 3.19
CA SER A 64 -15.83 8.90 2.85
C SER A 64 -15.94 8.26 1.47
N ALA A 65 -17.13 7.73 1.20
CA ALA A 65 -17.39 7.12 -0.10
C ALA A 65 -17.17 8.12 -1.23
N LYS A 66 -17.60 9.35 -1.02
CA LYS A 66 -17.43 10.38 -2.03
C LYS A 66 -15.97 10.70 -2.25
N HIS A 67 -15.21 10.83 -1.17
CA HIS A 67 -13.79 11.11 -1.28
C HIS A 67 -13.07 9.98 -1.98
N ARG A 68 -13.42 8.74 -1.65
CA ARG A 68 -12.79 7.60 -2.29
C ARG A 68 -13.12 7.52 -3.77
N LYS A 69 -14.33 7.91 -4.13
CA LYS A 69 -14.70 7.95 -5.54
C LYS A 69 -13.82 8.95 -6.29
N ASP A 70 -13.56 10.09 -5.67
CA ASP A 70 -12.70 11.09 -6.29
C ASP A 70 -11.28 10.55 -6.44
N LEU A 71 -10.80 9.82 -5.45
CA LEU A 71 -9.46 9.25 -5.52
C LEU A 71 -9.34 8.22 -6.65
N ARG A 72 -10.44 7.55 -6.97
CA ARG A 72 -10.41 6.56 -8.03
C ARG A 72 -10.46 7.16 -9.43
N THR A 73 -10.75 8.44 -9.54
CA THR A 73 -10.84 9.07 -10.84
C THR A 73 -9.49 9.05 -11.54
N GLY A 74 -9.43 8.34 -12.64
CA GLY A 74 -8.20 8.25 -13.44
C GLY A 74 -7.09 7.42 -12.83
N TRP A 75 -7.36 6.69 -11.76
CA TRP A 75 -6.29 6.00 -11.06
C TRP A 75 -5.73 4.79 -11.81
N THR A 76 -6.37 4.34 -12.85
CA THR A 76 -5.82 3.25 -13.64
C THR A 76 -4.80 3.73 -14.67
N LYS A 77 -4.63 5.04 -14.82
CA LYS A 77 -3.65 5.56 -15.76
C LYS A 77 -2.25 5.34 -15.24
N LEU A 78 -1.33 5.20 -16.17
CA LEU A 78 0.06 4.98 -15.80
C LEU A 78 0.62 6.18 -15.04
N ASN A 79 1.48 5.87 -14.08
CA ASN A 79 2.20 6.89 -13.35
C ASN A 79 1.32 7.85 -12.54
N THR A 80 0.11 7.44 -12.23
CA THR A 80 -0.74 8.23 -11.38
C THR A 80 -0.20 8.21 -9.95
N TYR A 81 0.26 7.05 -9.51
CA TYR A 81 0.90 6.90 -8.21
C TYR A 81 1.68 5.59 -8.21
N HIS A 82 2.58 5.47 -7.25
CA HIS A 82 3.42 4.28 -7.15
C HIS A 82 2.96 3.35 -6.04
N VAL A 83 2.42 3.90 -4.97
CA VAL A 83 1.99 3.10 -3.82
C VAL A 83 0.62 3.59 -3.37
N CYS A 84 -0.28 2.64 -3.14
CA CYS A 84 -1.60 2.96 -2.60
C CYS A 84 -1.71 2.29 -1.24
N ILE A 85 -2.10 3.05 -0.22
CA ILE A 85 -2.25 2.53 1.13
C ILE A 85 -3.73 2.57 1.48
N THR A 86 -4.26 1.46 1.98
CA THR A 86 -5.65 1.43 2.38
C THR A 86 -5.83 0.49 3.57
N SER A 87 -7.03 0.44 4.11
CA SER A 87 -7.34 -0.45 5.23
C SER A 87 -7.91 -1.76 4.71
N TYR A 88 -7.90 -2.78 5.57
CA TYR A 88 -8.51 -4.06 5.21
C TYR A 88 -9.99 -3.88 4.90
N GLN A 89 -10.66 -3.07 5.70
CA GLN A 89 -12.09 -2.85 5.50
C GLN A 89 -12.38 -2.27 4.13
N LEU A 90 -11.63 -1.26 3.73
CA LEU A 90 -11.85 -0.64 2.44
C LEU A 90 -11.38 -1.50 1.28
N ALA A 91 -10.35 -2.31 1.50
CA ALA A 91 -9.91 -3.22 0.46
C ALA A 91 -11.01 -4.23 0.12
N VAL A 92 -11.77 -4.65 1.13
CA VAL A 92 -12.88 -5.56 0.90
C VAL A 92 -14.09 -4.81 0.36
N GLN A 93 -14.40 -3.67 0.95
CA GLN A 93 -15.58 -2.91 0.56
C GLN A 93 -15.50 -2.41 -0.88
N ASP A 94 -14.34 -1.95 -1.29
CA ASP A 94 -14.13 -1.45 -2.64
C ASP A 94 -13.33 -2.44 -3.49
N ALA A 95 -13.45 -3.72 -3.21
CA ALA A 95 -12.65 -4.74 -3.87
C ALA A 95 -12.78 -4.72 -5.39
N PHE A 96 -13.98 -4.38 -5.89
CA PHE A 96 -14.18 -4.35 -7.32
C PHE A 96 -13.26 -3.32 -7.97
N ALA A 97 -13.13 -2.15 -7.36
CA ALA A 97 -12.28 -1.11 -7.89
C ALA A 97 -10.81 -1.52 -7.84
N PHE A 98 -10.40 -2.17 -6.76
CA PHE A 98 -9.01 -2.61 -6.64
C PHE A 98 -8.69 -3.70 -7.65
N ARG A 99 -9.62 -4.57 -7.95
CA ARG A 99 -9.36 -5.64 -8.91
C ARG A 99 -9.21 -5.14 -10.33
N ARG A 100 -9.72 -3.97 -10.62
CA ARG A 100 -9.61 -3.43 -11.97
C ARG A 100 -8.25 -2.82 -12.25
N LYS A 101 -7.44 -2.64 -11.20
CA LYS A 101 -6.13 -2.08 -11.37
C LYS A 101 -5.09 -3.18 -11.26
N ARG A 102 -4.05 -3.11 -12.06
CA ARG A 102 -2.98 -4.08 -11.97
C ARG A 102 -1.97 -3.61 -10.97
N TRP A 103 -1.79 -4.41 -9.92
CA TRP A 103 -0.84 -4.11 -8.87
C TRP A 103 0.39 -4.98 -9.05
N TYR A 104 1.57 -4.42 -8.82
CA TYR A 104 2.77 -5.22 -8.93
C TYR A 104 2.92 -6.09 -7.68
N TYR A 105 2.79 -5.49 -6.50
CA TYR A 105 2.80 -6.25 -5.27
C TYR A 105 1.59 -5.90 -4.43
N LEU A 106 1.12 -6.88 -3.68
CA LEU A 106 0.09 -6.66 -2.68
C LEU A 106 0.75 -6.96 -1.35
N ILE A 107 0.84 -5.98 -0.49
CA ILE A 107 1.52 -6.10 0.80
C ILE A 107 0.49 -5.99 1.90
N LEU A 108 0.44 -7.01 2.74
CA LEU A 108 -0.50 -7.03 3.85
C LEU A 108 0.26 -6.90 5.16
N ASP A 109 -0.11 -5.90 5.94
CA ASP A 109 0.44 -5.75 7.26
C ASP A 109 -0.40 -6.58 8.22
N GLU A 110 -0.03 -6.70 9.50
CA GLU A 110 -0.81 -7.46 10.43
C GLU A 110 -0.87 -8.90 10.08
N ALA A 111 0.17 -9.61 10.31
CA ALA A 111 0.31 -11.00 9.90
C ALA A 111 -0.84 -11.90 10.34
N GLN A 112 -1.40 -11.64 11.49
CA GLN A 112 -2.42 -12.56 11.98
C GLN A 112 -3.69 -12.52 11.13
N ASN A 113 -3.86 -11.53 10.29
CA ASN A 113 -5.04 -11.45 9.46
C ASN A 113 -4.82 -11.96 8.06
N ILE A 114 -3.60 -12.24 7.71
CA ILE A 114 -3.30 -12.60 6.34
C ILE A 114 -3.96 -13.89 5.91
N LYS A 115 -4.02 -14.85 6.77
CA LYS A 115 -4.59 -16.14 6.39
C LYS A 115 -6.04 -16.04 6.00
N ASN A 116 -6.70 -14.97 6.38
CA ASN A 116 -8.09 -14.81 6.03
C ASN A 116 -8.29 -14.31 4.62
N PHE A 117 -7.23 -14.01 3.95
CA PHE A 117 -7.32 -13.49 2.61
C PHE A 117 -7.07 -14.54 1.58
N GLN A 118 -6.92 -15.74 2.02
CA GLN A 118 -6.68 -16.78 1.08
C GLN A 118 -7.91 -17.24 0.41
#